data_19c29bc4f536b0fcf1c1fe098fb6b135
#
_entry.id   19c29bc4f536b0fcf1c1fe098fb6b135
#
_cell.length_a   1.000
_cell.length_b   1.000
_cell.length_c   1.000
_cell.angle_alpha   90.00
_cell.angle_beta   90.00
_cell.angle_gamma   90.00
#
_symmetry.space_group_name_H-M   'P 1'
#
loop_
_entity.id
_entity.type
_entity.pdbx_description
1 polymer ?
#
loop_
_entity_poly.entity_id
_entity_poly.type
_entity_poly.pdbx_seq_one_letter_code
_entity_poly.pdbx_strand_id
1 'polypeptide(L)'
;MMRKLFVVLALCSVTLYGCVTNPVTGKRELVLVPKSYELQIGSKQYLPSRQMQGGDYVVDPELTKYVNGVGQRLAAVSDRKLPYEFVVLNNSVPNAWALPGGKIAINRGLLTELNNEAELAAVLGHEIVHAAARHGAKGMERGILLQGAV
;
A
#
# COMPACT_ATOMS: atom_id res chain seq x y z
N MET A 1 46.83 -8.12 -9.29
CA MET A 1 46.02 -8.67 -8.20
C MET A 1 45.21 -7.60 -7.45
N MET A 2 45.77 -6.48 -7.06
CA MET A 2 45.09 -5.39 -6.31
C MET A 2 43.81 -4.81 -7.01
N ARG A 3 43.82 -4.57 -8.33
CA ARG A 3 42.63 -4.03 -9.05
C ARG A 3 41.41 -4.95 -9.01
N LYS A 4 41.60 -6.27 -9.05
CA LYS A 4 40.51 -7.25 -8.93
C LYS A 4 39.94 -7.30 -7.50
N LEU A 5 40.80 -7.12 -6.50
CA LEU A 5 40.39 -7.08 -5.09
C LEU A 5 39.55 -5.83 -4.77
N PHE A 6 39.92 -4.65 -5.33
CA PHE A 6 39.15 -3.43 -5.20
C PHE A 6 37.77 -3.51 -5.86
N VAL A 7 37.64 -4.14 -7.02
CA VAL A 7 36.35 -4.34 -7.71
C VAL A 7 35.45 -5.27 -6.91
N VAL A 8 35.98 -6.34 -6.33
CA VAL A 8 35.21 -7.27 -5.48
C VAL A 8 34.77 -6.61 -4.18
N LEU A 9 35.62 -5.80 -3.52
CA LEU A 9 35.25 -5.04 -2.32
C LEU A 9 34.18 -3.98 -2.65
N ALA A 10 34.28 -3.28 -3.78
CA ALA A 10 33.29 -2.31 -4.21
C ALA A 10 31.93 -2.96 -4.54
N LEU A 11 31.91 -4.15 -5.17
CA LEU A 11 30.69 -4.92 -5.39
C LEU A 11 30.04 -5.39 -4.07
N CYS A 12 30.84 -5.86 -3.10
CA CYS A 12 30.31 -6.27 -1.80
C CYS A 12 29.73 -5.10 -0.98
N SER A 13 30.26 -3.88 -1.10
CA SER A 13 29.73 -2.72 -0.38
C SER A 13 28.41 -2.21 -0.91
N VAL A 14 28.09 -2.40 -2.19
CA VAL A 14 26.81 -1.99 -2.80
C VAL A 14 25.64 -2.88 -2.35
N THR A 15 25.89 -4.14 -1.99
CA THR A 15 24.83 -5.08 -1.56
C THR A 15 24.33 -4.84 -0.12
N LEU A 16 25.04 -4.04 0.69
CA LEU A 16 24.66 -3.79 2.10
C LEU A 16 23.65 -2.65 2.27
N TYR A 17 23.48 -1.77 1.29
CA TYR A 17 22.60 -0.59 1.38
C TYR A 17 21.15 -0.82 0.92
N GLY A 18 20.83 -1.95 0.30
CA GLY A 18 19.51 -2.23 -0.28
C GLY A 18 18.55 -3.03 0.61
N CYS A 19 19.00 -3.54 1.77
CA CYS A 19 18.15 -4.36 2.63
C CYS A 19 17.54 -3.53 3.77
N VAL A 20 16.21 -3.46 3.80
CA VAL A 20 15.43 -2.81 4.87
C VAL A 20 14.60 -3.86 5.60
N THR A 21 14.49 -3.73 6.91
CA THR A 21 13.58 -4.57 7.69
C THR A 21 12.15 -4.11 7.46
N ASN A 22 11.30 -5.01 6.99
CA ASN A 22 9.88 -4.74 6.85
C ASN A 22 9.26 -4.63 8.26
N PRO A 23 8.62 -3.50 8.61
CA PRO A 23 8.13 -3.28 9.96
C PRO A 23 6.98 -4.20 10.36
N VAL A 24 6.22 -4.73 9.39
CA VAL A 24 5.08 -5.63 9.63
C VAL A 24 5.54 -7.08 9.78
N THR A 25 6.48 -7.53 8.92
CA THR A 25 6.88 -8.95 8.88
C THR A 25 8.17 -9.23 9.66
N GLY A 26 8.93 -8.20 10.05
CA GLY A 26 10.24 -8.31 10.67
C GLY A 26 11.34 -8.86 9.74
N LYS A 27 11.02 -9.21 8.50
CA LYS A 27 11.97 -9.79 7.55
C LYS A 27 12.81 -8.73 6.86
N ARG A 28 14.07 -9.05 6.59
CA ARG A 28 14.94 -8.22 5.74
C ARG A 28 14.53 -8.42 4.27
N GLU A 29 14.33 -7.32 3.57
CA GLU A 29 13.85 -7.30 2.18
C GLU A 29 14.72 -6.36 1.36
N LEU A 30 15.01 -6.78 0.12
CA LEU A 30 15.63 -5.90 -0.88
C LEU A 30 14.58 -4.88 -1.32
N VAL A 31 14.91 -3.60 -1.24
CA VAL A 31 14.03 -2.50 -1.62
C VAL A 31 14.56 -1.87 -2.91
N LEU A 32 13.88 -2.14 -4.03
CA LEU A 32 14.16 -1.52 -5.33
C LEU A 32 13.26 -0.30 -5.57
N VAL A 33 12.09 -0.26 -4.94
CA VAL A 33 11.11 0.84 -5.02
C VAL A 33 11.20 1.68 -3.75
N PRO A 34 11.80 2.87 -3.75
CA PRO A 34 11.93 3.72 -2.57
C PRO A 34 10.57 4.26 -2.12
N LYS A 35 10.47 4.65 -0.84
CA LYS A 35 9.23 5.20 -0.25
C LYS A 35 8.68 6.40 -1.02
N SER A 36 9.55 7.29 -1.49
CA SER A 36 9.15 8.46 -2.29
C SER A 36 8.41 8.06 -3.57
N TYR A 37 8.89 7.01 -4.25
CA TYR A 37 8.25 6.49 -5.45
C TYR A 37 6.91 5.79 -5.13
N GLU A 38 6.82 5.05 -4.01
CA GLU A 38 5.55 4.47 -3.54
C GLU A 38 4.49 5.56 -3.34
N LEU A 39 4.86 6.66 -2.66
CA LEU A 39 3.95 7.78 -2.41
C LEU A 39 3.50 8.44 -3.72
N GLN A 40 4.44 8.66 -4.64
CA GLN A 40 4.18 9.28 -5.93
C GLN A 40 3.23 8.43 -6.79
N ILE A 41 3.51 7.13 -6.92
CA ILE A 41 2.72 6.24 -7.78
C ILE A 41 1.32 6.02 -7.18
N GLY A 42 1.22 5.85 -5.85
CA GLY A 42 -0.06 5.74 -5.16
C GLY A 42 -0.93 6.97 -5.38
N SER A 43 -0.38 8.17 -5.17
CA SER A 43 -1.12 9.42 -5.40
C SER A 43 -1.52 9.59 -6.87
N LYS A 44 -0.64 9.25 -7.81
CA LYS A 44 -0.93 9.36 -9.26
C LYS A 44 -2.01 8.38 -9.73
N GLN A 45 -2.03 7.17 -9.16
CA GLN A 45 -2.98 6.13 -9.56
C GLN A 45 -4.31 6.20 -8.81
N TYR A 46 -4.38 6.90 -7.67
CA TYR A 46 -5.55 6.86 -6.80
C TYR A 46 -6.82 7.36 -7.47
N LEU A 47 -6.81 8.56 -8.04
CA LEU A 47 -7.98 9.12 -8.72
C LEU A 47 -8.40 8.28 -9.95
N PRO A 48 -7.50 7.89 -10.88
CA PRO A 48 -7.87 7.02 -12.00
C PRO A 48 -8.47 5.68 -11.54
N SER A 49 -7.90 5.05 -10.51
CA SER A 49 -8.42 3.77 -9.99
C SER A 49 -9.82 3.90 -9.40
N ARG A 50 -10.08 5.00 -8.68
CA ARG A 50 -11.41 5.31 -8.14
C ARG A 50 -12.42 5.51 -9.25
N GLN A 51 -12.08 6.28 -10.29
CA GLN A 51 -12.95 6.52 -11.45
C GLN A 51 -13.29 5.23 -12.20
N MET A 52 -12.30 4.36 -12.44
CA MET A 52 -12.54 3.07 -13.09
C MET A 52 -13.45 2.13 -12.30
N GLN A 53 -13.58 2.35 -10.99
CA GLN A 53 -14.41 1.54 -10.10
C GLN A 53 -15.70 2.24 -9.65
N GLY A 54 -16.24 3.13 -10.47
CA GLY A 54 -17.54 3.76 -10.26
C GLY A 54 -17.48 5.15 -9.60
N GLY A 55 -16.27 5.64 -9.31
CA GLY A 55 -16.07 6.96 -8.68
C GLY A 55 -16.41 6.96 -7.19
N ASP A 56 -16.32 8.15 -6.59
CA ASP A 56 -16.63 8.32 -5.18
C ASP A 56 -18.12 8.19 -4.91
N TYR A 57 -18.47 7.59 -3.77
CA TYR A 57 -19.83 7.56 -3.28
C TYR A 57 -20.18 8.90 -2.64
N VAL A 58 -20.91 9.74 -3.37
CA VAL A 58 -21.25 11.12 -2.98
C VAL A 58 -22.68 11.26 -2.45
N VAL A 59 -23.48 10.19 -2.46
CA VAL A 59 -24.89 10.21 -2.01
C VAL A 59 -24.98 10.43 -0.50
N ASP A 60 -24.05 9.86 0.26
CA ASP A 60 -23.95 10.02 1.70
C ASP A 60 -22.51 10.40 2.09
N PRO A 61 -22.18 11.69 2.17
CA PRO A 61 -20.86 12.15 2.60
C PRO A 61 -20.49 11.76 4.04
N GLU A 62 -21.48 11.63 4.93
CA GLU A 62 -21.24 11.24 6.33
C GLU A 62 -20.76 9.78 6.42
N LEU A 63 -21.22 8.90 5.53
CA LEU A 63 -20.71 7.55 5.44
C LEU A 63 -19.22 7.53 5.10
N THR A 64 -18.79 8.30 4.09
CA THR A 64 -17.37 8.40 3.73
C THR A 64 -16.55 8.98 4.88
N LYS A 65 -17.05 10.00 5.56
CA LYS A 65 -16.41 10.61 6.74
C LYS A 65 -16.29 9.61 7.89
N TYR A 66 -17.32 8.83 8.15
CA TYR A 66 -17.32 7.78 9.16
C TYR A 66 -16.26 6.71 8.87
N VAL A 67 -16.26 6.15 7.64
CA VAL A 67 -15.26 5.16 7.19
C VAL A 67 -13.84 5.70 7.31
N ASN A 68 -13.61 6.95 6.85
CA ASN A 68 -12.32 7.60 7.01
C ASN A 68 -11.93 7.75 8.50
N GLY A 69 -12.88 8.11 9.36
CA GLY A 69 -12.64 8.22 10.81
C GLY A 69 -12.19 6.90 11.44
N VAL A 70 -12.84 5.77 11.10
CA VAL A 70 -12.42 4.43 11.53
C VAL A 70 -11.02 4.12 11.01
N GLY A 71 -10.80 4.33 9.71
CA GLY A 71 -9.50 4.10 9.06
C GLY A 71 -8.37 4.90 9.69
N GLN A 72 -8.57 6.19 9.99
CA GLN A 72 -7.55 7.05 10.61
C GLN A 72 -7.20 6.59 12.04
N ARG A 73 -8.16 6.11 12.83
CA ARG A 73 -7.87 5.53 14.16
C ARG A 73 -6.96 4.30 14.06
N LEU A 74 -7.20 3.42 13.08
CA LEU A 74 -6.36 2.25 12.82
C LEU A 74 -4.99 2.66 12.27
N ALA A 75 -4.95 3.60 11.34
CA ALA A 75 -3.71 4.12 10.75
C ALA A 75 -2.78 4.75 11.80
N ALA A 76 -3.33 5.35 12.85
CA ALA A 76 -2.57 5.94 13.95
C ALA A 76 -1.69 4.92 14.68
N VAL A 77 -2.10 3.65 14.73
CA VAL A 77 -1.35 2.54 15.36
C VAL A 77 -0.64 1.63 14.36
N SER A 78 -0.65 1.99 13.06
CA SER A 78 0.04 1.23 12.02
C SER A 78 1.56 1.27 12.22
N ASP A 79 2.23 0.15 11.92
CA ASP A 79 3.69 -0.01 11.96
C ASP A 79 4.42 0.93 10.99
N ARG A 80 3.72 1.46 9.98
CA ARG A 80 4.30 2.35 8.99
C ARG A 80 3.52 3.65 8.87
N LYS A 81 4.17 4.77 9.15
CA LYS A 81 3.55 6.09 9.03
C LYS A 81 3.53 6.52 7.56
N LEU A 82 2.34 6.45 6.97
CA LEU A 82 2.01 6.86 5.60
C LEU A 82 0.90 7.93 5.63
N PRO A 83 0.74 8.72 4.58
CA PRO A 83 -0.40 9.63 4.42
C PRO A 83 -1.65 8.83 4.01
N TYR A 84 -2.19 8.08 4.98
CA TYR A 84 -3.37 7.24 4.76
C TYR A 84 -4.59 8.08 4.38
N GLU A 85 -5.29 7.63 3.35
CA GLU A 85 -6.56 8.18 2.89
C GLU A 85 -7.55 7.03 2.67
N PHE A 86 -8.80 7.24 3.08
CA PHE A 86 -9.87 6.26 2.96
C PHE A 86 -11.06 6.87 2.26
N VAL A 87 -11.58 6.19 1.23
CA VAL A 87 -12.77 6.63 0.49
C VAL A 87 -13.74 5.48 0.30
N VAL A 88 -15.02 5.81 0.16
CA VAL A 88 -16.06 4.88 -0.28
C VAL A 88 -16.31 5.08 -1.77
N LEU A 89 -16.34 3.96 -2.52
CA LEU A 89 -16.61 3.97 -3.95
C LEU A 89 -18.05 3.57 -4.26
N ASN A 90 -18.61 4.17 -5.30
CA ASN A 90 -19.94 3.86 -5.80
C ASN A 90 -19.94 2.57 -6.66
N ASN A 91 -19.57 1.47 -6.04
CA ASN A 91 -19.53 0.15 -6.67
C ASN A 91 -20.28 -0.86 -5.81
N SER A 92 -21.18 -1.64 -6.42
CA SER A 92 -21.98 -2.65 -5.73
C SER A 92 -21.27 -3.97 -5.51
N VAL A 93 -20.11 -4.19 -6.16
CA VAL A 93 -19.30 -5.42 -5.98
C VAL A 93 -18.60 -5.33 -4.61
N PRO A 94 -18.75 -6.33 -3.72
CA PRO A 94 -18.04 -6.35 -2.43
C PRO A 94 -16.53 -6.43 -2.65
N ASN A 95 -15.82 -5.34 -2.33
CA ASN A 95 -14.37 -5.27 -2.47
C ASN A 95 -13.78 -4.11 -1.64
N ALA A 96 -12.52 -4.24 -1.25
CA ALA A 96 -11.66 -3.17 -0.78
C ALA A 96 -10.26 -3.35 -1.36
N TRP A 97 -9.47 -2.28 -1.42
CA TRP A 97 -8.11 -2.35 -1.94
C TRP A 97 -7.24 -1.22 -1.40
N ALA A 98 -5.93 -1.47 -1.42
CA ALA A 98 -4.91 -0.51 -1.07
C ALA A 98 -3.90 -0.32 -2.21
N LEU A 99 -3.60 0.93 -2.54
CA LEU A 99 -2.45 1.30 -3.37
C LEU A 99 -1.22 1.62 -2.50
N PRO A 100 -0.01 1.61 -3.10
CA PRO A 100 1.18 2.07 -2.43
C PRO A 100 1.00 3.46 -1.81
N GLY A 101 1.66 3.73 -0.69
CA GLY A 101 1.57 5.03 -0.02
C GLY A 101 0.34 5.24 0.85
N GLY A 102 -0.49 4.19 1.09
CA GLY A 102 -1.60 4.26 2.04
C GLY A 102 -2.91 4.82 1.44
N LYS A 103 -3.10 4.72 0.14
CA LYS A 103 -4.34 5.09 -0.55
C LYS A 103 -5.29 3.90 -0.55
N ILE A 104 -6.40 3.98 0.19
CA ILE A 104 -7.31 2.87 0.48
C ILE A 104 -8.72 3.25 0.02
N ALA A 105 -9.39 2.29 -0.60
CA ALA A 105 -10.79 2.43 -0.98
C ALA A 105 -11.58 1.17 -0.58
N ILE A 106 -12.85 1.39 -0.23
CA ILE A 106 -13.83 0.35 0.03
C ILE A 106 -15.07 0.58 -0.83
N ASN A 107 -15.53 -0.45 -1.49
CA ASN A 107 -16.75 -0.37 -2.28
C ASN A 107 -17.99 -0.36 -1.36
N ARG A 108 -19.01 0.43 -1.72
CA ARG A 108 -20.28 0.45 -0.96
C ARG A 108 -20.92 -0.94 -0.84
N GLY A 109 -20.73 -1.80 -1.86
CA GLY A 109 -21.24 -3.17 -1.83
C GLY A 109 -20.63 -4.01 -0.69
N LEU A 110 -19.37 -3.80 -0.32
CA LEU A 110 -18.79 -4.47 0.84
C LEU A 110 -19.38 -3.93 2.15
N LEU A 111 -19.64 -2.63 2.25
CA LEU A 111 -20.24 -2.03 3.45
C LEU A 111 -21.63 -2.61 3.77
N THR A 112 -22.39 -3.02 2.75
CA THR A 112 -23.71 -3.64 2.96
C THR A 112 -23.64 -5.07 3.48
N GLU A 113 -22.49 -5.73 3.39
CA GLU A 113 -22.23 -7.07 3.93
C GLU A 113 -21.72 -7.05 5.37
N LEU A 114 -21.31 -5.88 5.90
CA LEU A 114 -20.76 -5.73 7.23
C LEU A 114 -21.87 -5.45 8.24
N ASN A 115 -21.83 -6.11 9.39
CA ASN A 115 -22.86 -6.02 10.42
C ASN A 115 -22.55 -4.99 11.51
N ASN A 116 -21.28 -4.58 11.65
CA ASN A 116 -20.84 -3.71 12.73
C ASN A 116 -19.49 -3.03 12.42
N GLU A 117 -19.11 -2.05 13.28
CA GLU A 117 -17.84 -1.32 13.14
C GLU A 117 -16.61 -2.24 13.28
N ALA A 118 -16.68 -3.33 14.04
CA ALA A 118 -15.54 -4.22 14.22
C ALA A 118 -15.21 -4.97 12.92
N GLU A 119 -16.20 -5.36 12.14
CA GLU A 119 -16.00 -5.96 10.81
C GLU A 119 -15.42 -4.93 9.82
N LEU A 120 -15.92 -3.70 9.83
CA LEU A 120 -15.34 -2.61 9.06
C LEU A 120 -13.87 -2.36 9.45
N ALA A 121 -13.59 -2.33 10.74
CA ALA A 121 -12.24 -2.14 11.26
C ALA A 121 -11.30 -3.29 10.82
N ALA A 122 -11.79 -4.53 10.80
CA ALA A 122 -11.02 -5.68 10.32
C ALA A 122 -10.66 -5.54 8.82
N VAL A 123 -11.61 -5.16 7.98
CA VAL A 123 -11.37 -4.91 6.55
C VAL A 123 -10.35 -3.79 6.34
N LEU A 124 -10.58 -2.63 6.96
CA LEU A 124 -9.67 -1.47 6.82
C LEU A 124 -8.28 -1.77 7.40
N GLY A 125 -8.20 -2.50 8.50
CA GLY A 125 -6.95 -2.97 9.10
C GLY A 125 -6.17 -3.89 8.14
N HIS A 126 -6.86 -4.78 7.44
CA HIS A 126 -6.28 -5.63 6.41
C HIS A 126 -5.65 -4.80 5.29
N GLU A 127 -6.35 -3.78 4.78
CA GLU A 127 -5.84 -2.90 3.73
C GLU A 127 -4.67 -2.03 4.22
N ILE A 128 -4.71 -1.57 5.47
CA ILE A 128 -3.59 -0.87 6.10
C ILE A 128 -2.35 -1.76 6.15
N VAL A 129 -2.50 -3.04 6.52
CA VAL A 129 -1.39 -4.02 6.52
C VAL A 129 -0.83 -4.22 5.12
N HIS A 130 -1.66 -4.28 4.07
CA HIS A 130 -1.19 -4.36 2.68
C HIS A 130 -0.30 -3.17 2.31
N ALA A 131 -0.70 -1.95 2.66
CA ALA A 131 0.10 -0.75 2.42
C ALA A 131 1.37 -0.71 3.29
N ALA A 132 1.27 -1.05 4.58
CA ALA A 132 2.39 -1.06 5.50
C ALA A 132 3.44 -2.13 5.16
N ALA A 133 3.02 -3.34 4.78
CA ALA A 133 3.88 -4.44 4.34
C ALA A 133 4.43 -4.27 2.91
N ARG A 134 4.07 -3.18 2.22
CA ARG A 134 4.56 -2.83 0.88
C ARG A 134 4.15 -3.83 -0.21
N HIS A 135 2.99 -4.48 -0.11
CA HIS A 135 2.60 -5.52 -1.05
C HIS A 135 2.55 -5.03 -2.50
N GLY A 136 2.01 -3.82 -2.75
CA GLY A 136 2.00 -3.21 -4.08
C GLY A 136 3.41 -2.89 -4.60
N ALA A 137 4.29 -2.34 -3.77
CA ALA A 137 5.68 -2.05 -4.14
C ALA A 137 6.45 -3.36 -4.45
N LYS A 138 6.26 -4.41 -3.66
CA LYS A 138 6.85 -5.73 -3.93
C LYS A 138 6.36 -6.34 -5.25
N GLY A 139 5.10 -6.14 -5.60
CA GLY A 139 4.58 -6.53 -6.91
C GLY A 139 5.33 -5.84 -8.06
N MET A 140 5.57 -4.54 -7.94
CA MET A 140 6.37 -3.77 -8.90
C MET A 140 7.82 -4.24 -8.94
N GLU A 141 8.45 -4.47 -7.78
CA GLU A 141 9.83 -4.97 -7.67
C GLU A 141 10.00 -6.33 -8.36
N ARG A 142 9.04 -7.24 -8.18
CA ARG A 142 9.03 -8.53 -8.90
C ARG A 142 8.92 -8.34 -10.40
N GLY A 143 8.05 -7.43 -10.85
CA GLY A 143 7.92 -7.08 -12.27
C GLY A 143 9.24 -6.59 -12.88
N ILE A 144 9.95 -5.70 -12.18
CA ILE A 144 11.26 -5.18 -12.60
C ILE A 144 12.28 -6.32 -12.72
N LEU A 145 12.35 -7.19 -11.72
CA LEU A 145 13.30 -8.33 -11.72
C LEU A 145 13.00 -9.31 -12.87
N LEU A 146 11.73 -9.61 -13.13
CA LEU A 146 11.35 -10.52 -14.20
C LEU A 146 11.62 -9.93 -15.60
N GLN A 147 11.43 -8.63 -15.79
CA GLN A 147 11.71 -7.95 -17.06
C GLN A 147 13.21 -7.75 -17.31
N GLY A 148 14.02 -7.64 -16.27
CA GLY A 148 15.47 -7.51 -16.38
C GLY A 148 16.21 -8.86 -16.52
N ALA A 149 15.48 -9.99 -16.44
CA ALA A 149 16.04 -11.34 -16.58
C ALA A 149 15.88 -11.94 -17.99
N VAL A 150 15.42 -11.14 -18.97
CA VAL A 150 15.25 -11.55 -20.38
C VAL A 150 16.37 -10.98 -21.24
#